data_50396feadcef4c60668c112c61aa4b36
#
_entry.id   50396feadcef4c60668c112c61aa4b36
#
_cell.length_a   1.000
_cell.length_b   1.000
_cell.length_c   1.000
_cell.angle_alpha   90.00
_cell.angle_beta   90.00
_cell.angle_gamma   90.00
#
_symmetry.space_group_name_H-M   'P 1'
#
loop_
_entity.id
_entity.type
_entity.pdbx_description
1 polymer ?
#
loop_
_entity_poly.entity_id
_entity_poly.type
_entity_poly.pdbx_seq_one_letter_code
_entity_poly.pdbx_strand_id
1 'polypeptide(L)'
;MGKPERRQQLLLHARDVFAKRGYHAAKIEEIVAAAGVARGTFYLYFEDKRTIFEEIVDRTIARLGMAILRVDPHDAARSVADQVRENIRRIVGLLLDDPATTKILLSDALGVDPAFDRKLLSFFDEIAKLLEGSLVDGQKLKIVAKGDPRLYAYLTMGALREVLVQTVARGASYENEELVESIFGFLSSGYLRMGEEVLPPTTKRPTKARKRANA
;
A
#
# COMPACT_ATOMS: atom_id res chain seq x y z
N MET A 1 21.74 16.40 22.56
CA MET A 1 20.79 15.56 21.81
C MET A 1 20.09 14.65 22.80
N GLY A 2 18.76 14.76 22.90
CA GLY A 2 17.97 13.99 23.87
C GLY A 2 17.79 12.53 23.44
N LYS A 3 17.31 11.67 24.36
CA LYS A 3 17.01 10.25 24.04
C LYS A 3 16.05 10.07 22.87
N PRO A 4 14.91 10.81 22.74
CA PRO A 4 14.00 10.67 21.61
C PRO A 4 14.63 11.04 20.26
N GLU A 5 15.43 12.10 20.23
CA GLU A 5 16.12 12.56 19.01
C GLU A 5 17.15 11.52 18.52
N ARG A 6 17.90 10.92 19.42
CA ARG A 6 18.86 9.86 19.08
C ARG A 6 18.19 8.62 18.52
N ARG A 7 17.04 8.23 19.10
CA ARG A 7 16.23 7.12 18.61
C ARG A 7 15.72 7.38 17.19
N GLN A 8 15.22 8.59 16.93
CA GLN A 8 14.76 8.99 15.61
C GLN A 8 15.90 9.01 14.58
N GLN A 9 17.09 9.47 14.98
CA GLN A 9 18.28 9.43 14.12
C GLN A 9 18.63 8.00 13.71
N LEU A 10 18.65 7.04 14.65
CA LEU A 10 18.89 5.64 14.35
C LEU A 10 17.85 5.06 13.37
N LEU A 11 16.56 5.38 13.55
CA LEU A 11 15.50 4.93 12.65
C LEU A 11 15.68 5.47 11.21
N LEU A 12 16.05 6.75 11.06
CA LEU A 12 16.30 7.35 9.73
C LEU A 12 17.46 6.66 9.01
N HIS A 13 18.60 6.48 9.69
CA HIS A 13 19.76 5.83 9.08
C HIS A 13 19.53 4.33 8.84
N ALA A 14 18.84 3.64 9.74
CA ALA A 14 18.45 2.24 9.54
C ALA A 14 17.56 2.07 8.31
N ARG A 15 16.56 2.94 8.15
CA ARG A 15 15.70 2.99 6.96
C ARG A 15 16.53 3.08 5.67
N ASP A 16 17.48 4.02 5.62
CA ASP A 16 18.31 4.23 4.42
C ASP A 16 19.23 3.02 4.13
N VAL A 17 19.77 2.40 5.18
CA VAL A 17 20.59 1.18 5.06
C VAL A 17 19.74 0.02 4.55
N PHE A 18 18.52 -0.20 5.12
CA PHE A 18 17.62 -1.25 4.67
C PHE A 18 17.14 -1.03 3.23
N ALA A 19 16.77 0.19 2.85
CA ALA A 19 16.37 0.51 1.48
C ALA A 19 17.48 0.26 0.44
N LYS A 20 18.76 0.43 0.85
CA LYS A 20 19.92 0.23 -0.02
C LYS A 20 20.37 -1.22 -0.11
N ARG A 21 20.36 -1.95 1.01
CA ARG A 21 20.93 -3.31 1.14
C ARG A 21 19.90 -4.42 1.16
N GLY A 22 18.64 -4.10 1.43
CA GLY A 22 17.63 -5.06 1.86
C GLY A 22 17.80 -5.46 3.33
N TYR A 23 16.75 -5.99 3.95
CA TYR A 23 16.78 -6.37 5.37
C TYR A 23 17.87 -7.41 5.69
N HIS A 24 17.95 -8.47 4.89
CA HIS A 24 18.85 -9.61 5.20
C HIS A 24 20.33 -9.23 5.14
N ALA A 25 20.75 -8.49 4.12
CA ALA A 25 22.14 -8.10 3.92
C ALA A 25 22.60 -6.92 4.79
N ALA A 26 21.66 -6.10 5.30
CA ALA A 26 21.98 -4.98 6.17
C ALA A 26 22.57 -5.43 7.51
N LYS A 27 23.60 -4.70 7.97
CA LYS A 27 24.28 -4.95 9.23
C LYS A 27 24.12 -3.79 10.20
N ILE A 28 24.07 -4.08 11.52
CA ILE A 28 23.98 -3.05 12.57
C ILE A 28 25.20 -2.10 12.49
N GLU A 29 26.37 -2.62 12.13
CA GLU A 29 27.59 -1.84 11.95
C GLU A 29 27.43 -0.72 10.90
N GLU A 30 26.71 -1.00 9.80
CA GLU A 30 26.43 0.00 8.78
C GLU A 30 25.45 1.07 9.29
N ILE A 31 24.46 0.68 10.08
CA ILE A 31 23.47 1.59 10.68
C ILE A 31 24.17 2.55 11.66
N VAL A 32 24.99 2.05 12.58
CA VAL A 32 25.66 2.88 13.57
C VAL A 32 26.73 3.77 12.94
N ALA A 33 27.44 3.27 11.92
CA ALA A 33 28.40 4.07 11.15
C ALA A 33 27.69 5.22 10.42
N ALA A 34 26.56 4.96 9.76
CA ALA A 34 25.76 5.98 9.09
C ALA A 34 25.19 7.01 10.09
N ALA A 35 24.78 6.57 11.28
CA ALA A 35 24.27 7.43 12.34
C ALA A 35 25.36 8.18 13.12
N GLY A 36 26.66 7.87 12.89
CA GLY A 36 27.78 8.49 13.61
C GLY A 36 27.77 8.17 15.11
N VAL A 37 27.36 6.95 15.51
CA VAL A 37 27.27 6.54 16.92
C VAL A 37 28.05 5.25 17.18
N ALA A 38 28.42 5.03 18.44
CA ALA A 38 29.02 3.77 18.86
C ALA A 38 28.00 2.62 18.84
N ARG A 39 28.46 1.39 18.57
CA ARG A 39 27.62 0.19 18.56
C ARG A 39 26.82 0.00 19.85
N GLY A 40 27.41 0.30 21.01
CA GLY A 40 26.71 0.26 22.30
C GLY A 40 25.52 1.22 22.38
N THR A 41 25.58 2.36 21.67
CA THR A 41 24.47 3.32 21.62
C THR A 41 23.25 2.72 20.92
N PHE A 42 23.42 1.88 19.90
CA PHE A 42 22.33 1.19 19.24
C PHE A 42 21.52 0.34 20.23
N TYR A 43 22.24 -0.48 21.02
CA TYR A 43 21.63 -1.40 21.97
C TYR A 43 20.96 -0.73 23.19
N LEU A 44 21.16 0.58 23.38
CA LEU A 44 20.38 1.36 24.36
C LEU A 44 18.93 1.64 23.89
N TYR A 45 18.65 1.49 22.59
CA TYR A 45 17.37 1.84 21.98
C TYR A 45 16.66 0.67 21.30
N PHE A 46 17.43 -0.27 20.75
CA PHE A 46 16.92 -1.41 20.00
C PHE A 46 17.68 -2.68 20.39
N GLU A 47 16.94 -3.74 20.67
CA GLU A 47 17.50 -5.01 21.05
C GLU A 47 18.31 -5.65 19.92
N ASP A 48 17.79 -5.56 18.69
CA ASP A 48 18.41 -6.15 17.51
C ASP A 48 17.99 -5.40 16.22
N LYS A 49 18.47 -5.90 15.07
CA LYS A 49 18.15 -5.40 13.73
C LYS A 49 16.67 -5.54 13.42
N ARG A 50 16.02 -6.59 13.90
CA ARG A 50 14.60 -6.85 13.69
C ARG A 50 13.74 -5.80 14.37
N THR A 51 14.00 -5.48 15.63
CA THR A 51 13.22 -4.52 16.41
C THR A 51 13.18 -3.14 15.76
N ILE A 52 14.31 -2.64 15.25
CA ILE A 52 14.32 -1.35 14.54
C ILE A 52 13.63 -1.42 13.17
N PHE A 53 13.74 -2.54 12.46
CA PHE A 53 13.04 -2.75 11.19
C PHE A 53 11.52 -2.80 11.37
N GLU A 54 11.05 -3.60 12.33
CA GLU A 54 9.62 -3.69 12.66
C GLU A 54 9.04 -2.33 13.00
N GLU A 55 9.75 -1.51 13.77
CA GLU A 55 9.27 -0.17 14.11
C GLU A 55 9.17 0.75 12.89
N ILE A 56 10.11 0.68 11.95
CA ILE A 56 10.03 1.46 10.69
C ILE A 56 8.75 1.06 9.93
N VAL A 57 8.48 -0.22 9.79
CA VAL A 57 7.30 -0.73 9.09
C VAL A 57 6.01 -0.36 9.84
N ASP A 58 5.97 -0.55 11.16
CA ASP A 58 4.80 -0.22 12.01
C ASP A 58 4.39 1.25 11.91
N ARG A 59 5.36 2.15 11.92
CA ARG A 59 5.09 3.59 11.75
C ARG A 59 4.48 3.90 10.38
N THR A 60 4.93 3.22 9.34
CA THR A 60 4.39 3.39 7.99
C THR A 60 2.98 2.84 7.88
N ILE A 61 2.74 1.65 8.44
CA ILE A 61 1.42 1.03 8.54
C ILE A 61 0.43 1.98 9.25
N ALA A 62 0.82 2.54 10.40
CA ALA A 62 -0.02 3.48 11.14
C ALA A 62 -0.33 4.75 10.32
N ARG A 63 0.67 5.30 9.59
CA ARG A 63 0.47 6.46 8.72
C ARG A 63 -0.47 6.16 7.55
N LEU A 64 -0.34 4.99 6.92
CA LEU A 64 -1.24 4.53 5.85
C LEU A 64 -2.68 4.39 6.35
N GLY A 65 -2.87 3.77 7.52
CA GLY A 65 -4.20 3.65 8.14
C GLY A 65 -4.86 5.00 8.38
N MET A 66 -4.10 6.02 8.81
CA MET A 66 -4.61 7.38 9.00
C MET A 66 -4.82 8.15 7.68
N ALA A 67 -4.15 7.77 6.60
CA ALA A 67 -4.28 8.44 5.31
C ALA A 67 -5.58 8.07 4.59
N ILE A 68 -6.12 6.87 4.83
CA ILE A 68 -7.34 6.38 4.20
C ILE A 68 -8.56 6.98 4.92
N LEU A 69 -9.29 7.84 4.23
CA LEU A 69 -10.53 8.43 4.73
C LEU A 69 -11.74 7.63 4.22
N ARG A 70 -12.73 7.47 5.10
CA ARG A 70 -14.01 6.90 4.67
C ARG A 70 -14.68 7.83 3.66
N VAL A 71 -15.15 7.29 2.55
CA VAL A 71 -15.95 8.01 1.57
C VAL A 71 -17.37 8.17 2.12
N ASP A 72 -17.84 9.43 2.19
CA ASP A 72 -19.21 9.76 2.56
C ASP A 72 -20.01 10.19 1.33
N PRO A 73 -20.96 9.37 0.85
CA PRO A 73 -21.77 9.71 -0.32
C PRO A 73 -22.78 10.83 -0.06
N HIS A 74 -22.97 11.23 1.20
CA HIS A 74 -23.89 12.31 1.60
C HIS A 74 -23.15 13.62 1.96
N ASP A 75 -21.84 13.70 1.76
CA ASP A 75 -21.06 14.93 1.95
C ASP A 75 -21.54 16.00 0.93
N ALA A 76 -22.15 17.07 1.46
CA ALA A 76 -22.66 18.16 0.61
C ALA A 76 -21.56 19.05 0.01
N ALA A 77 -20.34 18.99 0.56
CA ALA A 77 -19.21 19.84 0.14
C ALA A 77 -18.33 19.17 -0.92
N ARG A 78 -18.29 17.85 -0.98
CA ARG A 78 -17.36 17.11 -1.84
C ARG A 78 -18.05 15.94 -2.52
N SER A 79 -17.89 15.82 -3.83
CA SER A 79 -18.39 14.66 -4.57
C SER A 79 -17.68 13.37 -4.13
N VAL A 80 -18.30 12.21 -4.34
CA VAL A 80 -17.65 10.91 -4.14
C VAL A 80 -16.37 10.81 -4.97
N ALA A 81 -16.38 11.33 -6.19
CA ALA A 81 -15.21 11.34 -7.08
C ALA A 81 -14.04 12.12 -6.47
N ASP A 82 -14.31 13.30 -5.89
CA ASP A 82 -13.26 14.11 -5.25
C ASP A 82 -12.72 13.46 -4.00
N GLN A 83 -13.59 12.80 -3.21
CA GLN A 83 -13.16 12.05 -2.02
C GLN A 83 -12.28 10.86 -2.39
N VAL A 84 -12.60 10.13 -3.47
CA VAL A 84 -11.78 9.02 -3.98
C VAL A 84 -10.43 9.53 -4.49
N ARG A 85 -10.42 10.62 -5.29
CA ARG A 85 -9.16 11.25 -5.74
C ARG A 85 -8.29 11.69 -4.56
N GLU A 86 -8.91 12.30 -3.56
CA GLU A 86 -8.18 12.73 -2.36
C GLU A 86 -7.57 11.55 -1.61
N ASN A 87 -8.27 10.42 -1.46
CA ASN A 87 -7.70 9.21 -0.87
C ASN A 87 -6.52 8.68 -1.68
N ILE A 88 -6.63 8.63 -3.01
CA ILE A 88 -5.52 8.24 -3.88
C ILE A 88 -4.33 9.19 -3.69
N ARG A 89 -4.56 10.52 -3.74
CA ARG A 89 -3.52 11.54 -3.56
C ARG A 89 -2.80 11.40 -2.22
N ARG A 90 -3.52 11.18 -1.13
CA ARG A 90 -2.95 11.00 0.22
C ARG A 90 -2.08 9.75 0.30
N ILE A 91 -2.53 8.62 -0.26
CA ILE A 91 -1.79 7.36 -0.26
C ILE A 91 -0.54 7.48 -1.15
N VAL A 92 -0.71 7.97 -2.38
CA VAL A 92 0.39 8.15 -3.33
C VAL A 92 1.43 9.12 -2.77
N GLY A 93 0.98 10.29 -2.28
CA GLY A 93 1.87 11.29 -1.68
C GLY A 93 2.66 10.71 -0.51
N LEU A 94 1.98 10.07 0.47
CA LEU A 94 2.63 9.48 1.62
C LEU A 94 3.73 8.46 1.23
N LEU A 95 3.48 7.66 0.20
CA LEU A 95 4.40 6.61 -0.23
C LEU A 95 5.52 7.16 -1.12
N LEU A 96 5.28 8.20 -1.92
CA LEU A 96 6.30 8.83 -2.75
C LEU A 96 7.16 9.83 -1.98
N ASP A 97 6.65 10.43 -0.90
CA ASP A 97 7.42 11.33 -0.02
C ASP A 97 8.52 10.59 0.77
N ASP A 98 8.36 9.28 0.98
CA ASP A 98 9.38 8.43 1.63
C ASP A 98 9.66 7.17 0.79
N PRO A 99 10.37 7.31 -0.34
CA PRO A 99 10.64 6.20 -1.24
C PRO A 99 11.49 5.10 -0.60
N ALA A 100 12.33 5.43 0.38
CA ALA A 100 13.13 4.44 1.11
C ALA A 100 12.24 3.47 1.91
N THR A 101 11.32 4.02 2.69
CA THR A 101 10.37 3.20 3.46
C THR A 101 9.40 2.45 2.55
N THR A 102 8.93 3.09 1.49
CA THR A 102 8.05 2.46 0.50
C THR A 102 8.71 1.27 -0.17
N LYS A 103 9.99 1.39 -0.54
CA LYS A 103 10.76 0.26 -1.08
C LYS A 103 10.85 -0.89 -0.08
N ILE A 104 11.15 -0.60 1.19
CA ILE A 104 11.18 -1.61 2.26
C ILE A 104 9.84 -2.33 2.34
N LEU A 105 8.73 -1.58 2.42
CA LEU A 105 7.38 -2.14 2.57
C LEU A 105 6.97 -3.02 1.39
N LEU A 106 7.30 -2.61 0.16
CA LEU A 106 6.86 -3.28 -1.06
C LEU A 106 7.75 -4.46 -1.49
N SER A 107 9.05 -4.43 -1.15
CA SER A 107 10.04 -5.37 -1.67
C SER A 107 10.65 -6.27 -0.61
N ASP A 108 10.94 -5.75 0.58
CA ASP A 108 11.82 -6.40 1.55
C ASP A 108 11.12 -6.79 2.86
N ALA A 109 9.85 -6.39 3.04
CA ALA A 109 9.16 -6.58 4.30
C ALA A 109 8.66 -8.02 4.52
N LEU A 110 8.41 -8.80 3.45
CA LEU A 110 8.09 -10.22 3.56
C LEU A 110 9.36 -11.08 3.59
N GLY A 111 9.32 -12.17 4.35
CA GLY A 111 10.44 -13.11 4.47
C GLY A 111 11.44 -12.74 5.57
N VAL A 112 11.10 -11.78 6.45
CA VAL A 112 11.92 -11.43 7.61
C VAL A 112 11.87 -12.56 8.66
N ASP A 113 10.66 -12.92 9.05
CA ASP A 113 10.34 -14.09 9.86
C ASP A 113 8.83 -14.36 9.84
N PRO A 114 8.38 -15.59 10.20
CA PRO A 114 6.96 -15.96 10.10
C PRO A 114 6.01 -15.14 10.99
N ALA A 115 6.46 -14.56 12.10
CA ALA A 115 5.60 -13.75 12.96
C ALA A 115 5.39 -12.35 12.36
N PHE A 116 6.47 -11.76 11.85
CA PHE A 116 6.42 -10.48 11.16
C PHE A 116 5.62 -10.57 9.86
N ASP A 117 5.82 -11.64 9.06
CA ASP A 117 5.08 -11.88 7.83
C ASP A 117 3.57 -11.97 8.11
N ARG A 118 3.15 -12.69 9.16
CA ARG A 118 1.72 -12.73 9.56
C ARG A 118 1.17 -11.36 9.91
N LYS A 119 1.95 -10.54 10.64
CA LYS A 119 1.56 -9.18 11.00
C LYS A 119 1.34 -8.31 9.77
N LEU A 120 2.27 -8.36 8.82
CA LEU A 120 2.20 -7.58 7.58
C LEU A 120 1.03 -8.04 6.69
N LEU A 121 0.83 -9.35 6.54
CA LEU A 121 -0.29 -9.91 5.80
C LEU A 121 -1.64 -9.55 6.45
N SER A 122 -1.72 -9.57 7.78
CA SER A 122 -2.92 -9.13 8.52
C SER A 122 -3.24 -7.66 8.25
N PHE A 123 -2.24 -6.81 8.19
CA PHE A 123 -2.42 -5.40 7.84
C PHE A 123 -2.99 -5.21 6.42
N PHE A 124 -2.42 -5.91 5.42
CA PHE A 124 -2.97 -5.86 4.07
C PHE A 124 -4.40 -6.43 3.99
N ASP A 125 -4.72 -7.45 4.78
CA ASP A 125 -6.07 -7.98 4.89
C ASP A 125 -7.05 -6.97 5.52
N GLU A 126 -6.63 -6.20 6.50
CA GLU A 126 -7.43 -5.11 7.08
C GLU A 126 -7.70 -3.99 6.07
N ILE A 127 -6.71 -3.57 5.28
CA ILE A 127 -6.92 -2.62 4.18
C ILE A 127 -7.91 -3.19 3.17
N ALA A 128 -7.76 -4.45 2.78
CA ALA A 128 -8.68 -5.10 1.86
C ALA A 128 -10.12 -5.12 2.40
N LYS A 129 -10.32 -5.39 3.69
CA LYS A 129 -11.65 -5.34 4.35
C LYS A 129 -12.26 -3.92 4.34
N LEU A 130 -11.45 -2.90 4.60
CA LEU A 130 -11.91 -1.51 4.54
C LEU A 130 -12.36 -1.12 3.12
N LEU A 131 -11.58 -1.48 2.10
CA LEU A 131 -11.94 -1.27 0.70
C LEU A 131 -13.18 -2.06 0.32
N GLU A 132 -13.27 -3.35 0.68
CA GLU A 132 -14.43 -4.20 0.45
C GLU A 132 -15.70 -3.58 1.04
N GLY A 133 -15.66 -3.11 2.29
CA GLY A 133 -16.78 -2.44 2.92
C GLY A 133 -17.25 -1.19 2.15
N SER A 134 -16.31 -0.35 1.73
CA SER A 134 -16.61 0.84 0.91
C SER A 134 -17.19 0.47 -0.47
N LEU A 135 -16.71 -0.60 -1.09
CA LEU A 135 -17.22 -1.09 -2.38
C LEU A 135 -18.62 -1.70 -2.25
N VAL A 136 -18.91 -2.43 -1.16
CA VAL A 136 -20.27 -2.93 -0.86
C VAL A 136 -21.26 -1.77 -0.73
N ASP A 137 -20.89 -0.73 0.02
CA ASP A 137 -21.74 0.45 0.18
C ASP A 137 -21.91 1.19 -1.16
N GLY A 138 -20.84 1.31 -1.94
CA GLY A 138 -20.88 1.87 -3.29
C GLY A 138 -21.79 1.09 -4.24
N GLN A 139 -21.85 -0.24 -4.15
CA GLN A 139 -22.77 -1.07 -4.93
C GLN A 139 -24.24 -0.83 -4.55
N LYS A 140 -24.55 -0.67 -3.25
CA LYS A 140 -25.90 -0.30 -2.79
C LYS A 140 -26.34 1.03 -3.36
N LEU A 141 -25.42 1.99 -3.43
CA LEU A 141 -25.65 3.33 -3.98
C LEU A 141 -25.57 3.39 -5.52
N LYS A 142 -25.29 2.27 -6.19
CA LYS A 142 -25.14 2.14 -7.66
C LYS A 142 -23.96 2.95 -8.25
N ILE A 143 -23.03 3.40 -7.44
CA ILE A 143 -21.79 4.09 -7.86
C ILE A 143 -20.63 3.09 -8.11
N VAL A 144 -20.79 1.84 -7.72
CA VAL A 144 -19.86 0.74 -8.02
C VAL A 144 -20.59 -0.32 -8.83
N ALA A 145 -19.93 -0.87 -9.85
CA ALA A 145 -20.47 -1.95 -10.68
C ALA A 145 -20.73 -3.21 -9.85
N LYS A 146 -21.72 -4.01 -10.28
CA LYS A 146 -21.97 -5.33 -9.68
C LYS A 146 -20.76 -6.24 -9.94
N GLY A 147 -20.36 -6.99 -8.92
CA GLY A 147 -19.24 -7.92 -8.95
C GLY A 147 -18.87 -8.33 -7.54
N ASP A 148 -17.78 -9.05 -7.38
CA ASP A 148 -17.25 -9.41 -6.08
C ASP A 148 -16.45 -8.23 -5.49
N PRO A 149 -16.93 -7.60 -4.39
CA PRO A 149 -16.25 -6.44 -3.79
C PRO A 149 -14.85 -6.79 -3.26
N ARG A 150 -14.66 -8.00 -2.77
CA ARG A 150 -13.36 -8.49 -2.27
C ARG A 150 -12.34 -8.58 -3.40
N LEU A 151 -12.77 -9.11 -4.55
CA LEU A 151 -11.91 -9.17 -5.74
C LEU A 151 -11.55 -7.77 -6.25
N TYR A 152 -12.52 -6.84 -6.25
CA TYR A 152 -12.24 -5.44 -6.61
C TYR A 152 -11.25 -4.78 -5.67
N ALA A 153 -11.33 -5.05 -4.37
CA ALA A 153 -10.36 -4.58 -3.39
C ALA A 153 -8.94 -5.10 -3.71
N TYR A 154 -8.79 -6.38 -3.99
CA TYR A 154 -7.49 -6.95 -4.37
C TYR A 154 -6.94 -6.41 -5.68
N LEU A 155 -7.79 -6.21 -6.70
CA LEU A 155 -7.38 -5.60 -7.98
C LEU A 155 -6.89 -4.16 -7.78
N THR A 156 -7.59 -3.38 -6.95
CA THR A 156 -7.18 -2.01 -6.62
C THR A 156 -5.83 -1.98 -5.90
N MET A 157 -5.67 -2.81 -4.87
CA MET A 157 -4.42 -2.88 -4.12
C MET A 157 -3.27 -3.36 -4.98
N GLY A 158 -3.50 -4.36 -5.86
CA GLY A 158 -2.49 -4.89 -6.78
C GLY A 158 -2.05 -3.86 -7.81
N ALA A 159 -3.00 -3.13 -8.41
CA ALA A 159 -2.69 -2.08 -9.38
C ALA A 159 -1.86 -0.95 -8.73
N LEU A 160 -2.30 -0.46 -7.55
CA LEU A 160 -1.58 0.58 -6.83
C LEU A 160 -0.17 0.12 -6.42
N ARG A 161 -0.06 -1.10 -5.88
CA ARG A 161 1.23 -1.67 -5.50
C ARG A 161 2.19 -1.73 -6.68
N GLU A 162 1.75 -2.23 -7.84
CA GLU A 162 2.62 -2.35 -9.01
C GLU A 162 3.09 -0.99 -9.52
N VAL A 163 2.21 0.00 -9.60
CA VAL A 163 2.59 1.37 -9.97
C VAL A 163 3.67 1.92 -9.02
N LEU A 164 3.51 1.73 -7.71
CA LEU A 164 4.49 2.17 -6.72
C LEU A 164 5.82 1.41 -6.83
N VAL A 165 5.79 0.11 -7.11
CA VAL A 165 7.03 -0.68 -7.37
C VAL A 165 7.77 -0.14 -8.58
N GLN A 166 7.08 0.14 -9.69
CA GLN A 166 7.71 0.70 -10.89
C GLN A 166 8.29 2.08 -10.63
N THR A 167 7.57 2.93 -9.89
CA THR A 167 8.01 4.30 -9.59
C THR A 167 9.17 4.31 -8.60
N VAL A 168 9.02 3.63 -7.45
CA VAL A 168 9.99 3.74 -6.34
C VAL A 168 11.18 2.80 -6.50
N ALA A 169 10.94 1.54 -6.89
CA ALA A 169 12.01 0.54 -6.96
C ALA A 169 12.72 0.52 -8.31
N ARG A 170 12.05 0.88 -9.40
CA ARG A 170 12.61 0.86 -10.77
C ARG A 170 12.87 2.24 -11.36
N GLY A 171 12.53 3.30 -10.63
CA GLY A 171 12.86 4.68 -11.01
C GLY A 171 12.03 5.24 -12.17
N ALA A 172 10.83 4.68 -12.42
CA ALA A 172 9.89 5.32 -13.34
C ALA A 172 9.49 6.69 -12.79
N SER A 173 9.54 7.72 -13.62
CA SER A 173 9.24 9.09 -13.20
C SER A 173 7.86 9.50 -13.70
N TYR A 174 6.98 9.83 -12.76
CA TYR A 174 5.65 10.38 -13.01
C TYR A 174 5.43 11.55 -12.07
N GLU A 175 4.70 12.56 -12.51
CA GLU A 175 4.21 13.62 -11.63
C GLU A 175 3.11 13.06 -10.72
N ASN A 176 3.09 13.49 -9.44
CA ASN A 176 2.14 12.96 -8.45
C ASN A 176 0.69 13.08 -8.91
N GLU A 177 0.31 14.21 -9.49
CA GLU A 177 -1.06 14.45 -9.95
C GLU A 177 -1.40 13.60 -11.19
N GLU A 178 -0.44 13.36 -12.09
CA GLU A 178 -0.60 12.44 -13.22
C GLU A 178 -0.90 11.01 -12.74
N LEU A 179 -0.18 10.55 -11.72
CA LEU A 179 -0.45 9.23 -11.09
C LEU A 179 -1.84 9.18 -10.47
N VAL A 180 -2.25 10.22 -9.74
CA VAL A 180 -3.57 10.30 -9.11
C VAL A 180 -4.69 10.21 -10.16
N GLU A 181 -4.62 11.01 -11.21
CA GLU A 181 -5.65 11.02 -12.26
C GLU A 181 -5.63 9.74 -13.09
N SER A 182 -4.45 9.15 -13.35
CA SER A 182 -4.36 7.87 -14.08
C SER A 182 -4.95 6.71 -13.27
N ILE A 183 -4.65 6.64 -11.96
CA ILE A 183 -5.22 5.63 -11.07
C ILE A 183 -6.73 5.84 -10.94
N PHE A 184 -7.19 7.08 -10.73
CA PHE A 184 -8.60 7.40 -10.65
C PHE A 184 -9.34 7.04 -11.94
N GLY A 185 -8.79 7.39 -13.11
CA GLY A 185 -9.33 7.06 -14.43
C GLY A 185 -9.47 5.56 -14.64
N PHE A 186 -8.43 4.79 -14.28
CA PHE A 186 -8.46 3.32 -14.32
C PHE A 186 -9.58 2.73 -13.45
N LEU A 187 -9.70 3.19 -12.19
CA LEU A 187 -10.76 2.72 -11.30
C LEU A 187 -12.16 3.10 -11.80
N SER A 188 -12.32 4.32 -12.33
CA SER A 188 -13.59 4.84 -12.84
C SER A 188 -14.05 4.10 -14.10
N SER A 189 -13.12 3.73 -14.97
CA SER A 189 -13.40 2.94 -16.17
C SER A 189 -13.60 1.45 -15.88
N GLY A 190 -13.01 0.97 -14.76
CA GLY A 190 -13.07 -0.44 -14.33
C GLY A 190 -14.39 -0.79 -13.65
N TYR A 191 -14.52 -0.43 -12.37
CA TYR A 191 -15.66 -0.83 -11.54
C TYR A 191 -16.41 0.34 -10.88
N LEU A 192 -15.82 1.54 -10.84
CA LEU A 192 -16.53 2.74 -10.37
C LEU A 192 -17.43 3.28 -11.49
N ARG A 193 -18.68 3.54 -11.18
CA ARG A 193 -19.62 4.18 -12.09
C ARG A 193 -19.70 5.66 -11.75
N MET A 194 -18.86 6.47 -12.38
CA MET A 194 -18.76 7.91 -12.15
C MET A 194 -19.47 8.76 -13.25
N GLY A 195 -20.43 8.17 -13.97
CA GLY A 195 -21.23 8.81 -15.00
C GLY A 195 -22.05 7.76 -15.76
N GLU A 196 -23.15 8.18 -16.38
CA GLU A 196 -24.17 7.33 -17.02
C GLU A 196 -23.70 6.65 -18.33
N GLU A 197 -22.56 5.98 -18.40
CA GLU A 197 -22.32 5.04 -19.50
C GLU A 197 -22.29 3.62 -18.97
N VAL A 198 -23.39 2.92 -19.16
CA VAL A 198 -23.52 1.49 -18.93
C VAL A 198 -22.62 0.76 -19.91
N LEU A 199 -21.51 0.21 -19.46
CA LEU A 199 -20.75 -0.76 -20.25
C LEU A 199 -21.68 -1.91 -20.65
N PRO A 200 -21.67 -2.37 -21.91
CA PRO A 200 -22.54 -3.45 -22.36
C PRO A 200 -22.25 -4.72 -21.54
N PRO A 201 -23.27 -5.55 -21.28
CA PRO A 201 -23.09 -6.77 -20.50
C PRO A 201 -22.05 -7.66 -21.18
N THR A 202 -21.04 -8.06 -20.41
CA THR A 202 -20.03 -9.02 -20.87
C THR A 202 -20.73 -10.28 -21.35
N THR A 203 -20.63 -10.58 -22.65
CA THR A 203 -21.15 -11.80 -23.25
C THR A 203 -20.59 -13.02 -22.50
N LYS A 204 -21.48 -13.84 -21.95
CA LYS A 204 -21.14 -15.10 -21.30
C LYS A 204 -20.25 -15.91 -22.23
N ARG A 205 -19.03 -16.26 -21.83
CA ARG A 205 -18.21 -17.24 -22.52
C ARG A 205 -19.01 -18.54 -22.68
N PRO A 206 -19.12 -19.11 -23.88
CA PRO A 206 -19.80 -20.39 -24.06
C PRO A 206 -19.08 -21.46 -23.25
N THR A 207 -19.78 -22.08 -22.31
CA THR A 207 -19.34 -23.25 -21.57
C THR A 207 -19.08 -24.36 -22.58
N LYS A 208 -17.83 -24.77 -22.78
CA LYS A 208 -17.50 -25.95 -23.58
C LYS A 208 -18.21 -27.18 -23.00
N ALA A 209 -19.22 -27.66 -23.69
CA ALA A 209 -19.88 -28.92 -23.40
C ALA A 209 -18.85 -30.05 -23.37
N ARG A 210 -18.72 -30.68 -22.21
CA ARG A 210 -17.91 -31.86 -21.99
C ARG A 210 -18.58 -33.01 -22.77
N LYS A 211 -18.08 -33.34 -23.97
CA LYS A 211 -18.48 -34.58 -24.67
C LYS A 211 -18.11 -35.74 -23.76
N ARG A 212 -19.14 -36.41 -23.24
CA ARG A 212 -19.01 -37.77 -22.70
C ARG A 212 -18.71 -38.66 -23.87
N ALA A 213 -17.54 -39.29 -23.91
CA ALA A 213 -17.26 -40.47 -24.73
C ALA A 213 -17.80 -41.66 -23.97
N ASN A 214 -18.88 -42.23 -24.45
CA ASN A 214 -19.22 -43.61 -24.18
C ASN A 214 -18.55 -44.46 -25.27
N ALA A 215 -17.74 -45.42 -24.87
CA ALA A 215 -17.65 -46.76 -25.41
C ALA A 215 -16.73 -47.56 -24.48
#